data_74648ab2b9a93ffe70243946d7f0b45e
#
_entry.id   74648ab2b9a93ffe70243946d7f0b45e
#
_cell.length_a   1.000
_cell.length_b   1.000
_cell.length_c   1.000
_cell.angle_alpha   90.00
_cell.angle_beta   90.00
_cell.angle_gamma   90.00
#
_symmetry.space_group_name_H-M   'P 1'
#
loop_
_entity.id
_entity.type
_entity.pdbx_description
1 polymer ?
#
loop_
_entity_poly.entity_id
_entity_poly.type
_entity_poly.pdbx_seq_one_letter_code
_entity_poly.pdbx_strand_id
1 'polypeptide(L)'
;MRRVRSTLKSGGFPIVVIAMASLFLMLCVCVLLTNHVTPRYGFTVQPQASHFAIGSYDRNHMHIVSVAPGDVPRIYVGAELVQGSYAGFEKKLASWDAPNPSRVSVVLVIDKAVAAGVVHRLTDMVLSHGFTCSYAGVPALE
;
A
#
# COMPACT_ATOMS: atom_id res chain seq x y z
N MET A 1 -34.89 33.60 -61.13
CA MET A 1 -34.06 32.58 -60.48
C MET A 1 -33.81 33.04 -59.05
N ARG A 2 -34.48 32.45 -58.04
CA ARG A 2 -34.31 32.75 -56.61
C ARG A 2 -33.20 31.85 -56.07
N ARG A 3 -32.05 32.43 -55.68
CA ARG A 3 -30.98 31.70 -54.99
C ARG A 3 -31.43 31.44 -53.52
N VAL A 4 -31.70 30.20 -53.20
CA VAL A 4 -31.92 29.76 -51.82
C VAL A 4 -30.56 29.78 -51.13
N ARG A 5 -30.33 30.73 -50.24
CA ARG A 5 -29.17 30.72 -49.33
C ARG A 5 -29.36 29.64 -48.30
N SER A 6 -28.63 28.57 -48.42
CA SER A 6 -28.52 27.55 -47.39
C SER A 6 -27.87 28.16 -46.13
N THR A 7 -28.69 28.45 -45.12
CA THR A 7 -28.21 28.81 -43.78
C THR A 7 -27.99 27.56 -42.96
N LEU A 8 -27.10 26.70 -43.42
CA LEU A 8 -26.53 25.68 -42.53
C LEU A 8 -25.58 26.39 -41.58
N LYS A 9 -26.13 26.87 -40.45
CA LYS A 9 -25.34 27.31 -39.32
C LYS A 9 -24.56 26.11 -38.80
N SER A 10 -23.23 26.16 -38.87
CA SER A 10 -22.30 25.19 -38.29
C SER A 10 -22.30 25.25 -36.74
N GLY A 11 -23.52 25.16 -36.15
CA GLY A 11 -23.69 25.20 -34.70
C GLY A 11 -23.45 23.86 -34.02
N GLY A 12 -23.32 22.76 -34.78
CA GLY A 12 -23.11 21.44 -34.23
C GLY A 12 -21.67 21.12 -33.82
N PHE A 13 -20.69 21.74 -34.45
CA PHE A 13 -19.27 21.45 -34.20
C PHE A 13 -18.84 21.76 -32.74
N PRO A 14 -19.16 22.93 -32.15
CA PRO A 14 -18.77 23.20 -30.77
C PRO A 14 -19.46 22.27 -29.76
N ILE A 15 -20.70 21.85 -30.03
CA ILE A 15 -21.44 20.94 -29.14
C ILE A 15 -20.80 19.56 -29.12
N VAL A 16 -20.39 19.05 -30.29
CA VAL A 16 -19.68 17.77 -30.39
C VAL A 16 -18.33 17.83 -29.70
N VAL A 17 -17.56 18.92 -29.86
CA VAL A 17 -16.28 19.10 -29.19
C VAL A 17 -16.43 19.14 -27.67
N ILE A 18 -17.44 19.85 -27.17
CA ILE A 18 -17.72 19.93 -25.73
C ILE A 18 -18.10 18.53 -25.18
N ALA A 19 -18.95 17.79 -25.91
CA ALA A 19 -19.35 16.43 -25.51
C ALA A 19 -18.13 15.48 -25.48
N MET A 20 -17.27 15.53 -26.48
CA MET A 20 -16.03 14.71 -26.52
C MET A 20 -15.06 15.09 -25.40
N ALA A 21 -14.90 16.39 -25.12
CA ALA A 21 -14.06 16.86 -24.04
C ALA A 21 -14.56 16.40 -22.66
N SER A 22 -15.88 16.45 -22.43
CA SER A 22 -16.48 15.98 -21.17
C SER A 22 -16.32 14.48 -20.98
N LEU A 23 -16.45 13.69 -22.04
CA LEU A 23 -16.27 12.25 -22.04
C LEU A 23 -14.81 11.88 -21.73
N PHE A 24 -13.86 12.59 -22.38
CA PHE A 24 -12.43 12.42 -22.11
C PHE A 24 -12.08 12.78 -20.66
N LEU A 25 -12.59 13.88 -20.13
CA LEU A 25 -12.37 14.31 -18.76
C LEU A 25 -12.93 13.29 -17.77
N MET A 26 -14.13 12.75 -18.01
CA MET A 26 -14.72 11.69 -17.19
C MET A 26 -13.84 10.42 -17.19
N LEU A 27 -13.29 10.05 -18.35
CA LEU A 27 -12.41 8.90 -18.49
C LEU A 27 -11.11 9.12 -17.72
N CYS A 28 -10.51 10.31 -17.78
CA CYS A 28 -9.34 10.68 -16.99
C CYS A 28 -9.61 10.59 -15.49
N VAL A 29 -10.76 11.08 -15.03
CA VAL A 29 -11.15 10.98 -13.62
C VAL A 29 -11.33 9.52 -13.19
N CYS A 30 -11.96 8.68 -14.02
CA CYS A 30 -12.09 7.25 -13.75
C CYS A 30 -10.71 6.57 -13.63
N VAL A 31 -9.78 6.87 -14.52
CA VAL A 31 -8.41 6.31 -14.47
C VAL A 31 -7.68 6.77 -13.22
N LEU A 32 -7.78 8.05 -12.85
CA LEU A 32 -7.17 8.58 -11.63
C LEU A 32 -7.77 7.93 -10.38
N LEU A 33 -9.10 7.77 -10.32
CA LEU A 33 -9.77 7.10 -9.22
C LEU A 33 -9.37 5.63 -9.13
N THR A 34 -9.31 4.93 -10.25
CA THR A 34 -8.89 3.51 -10.29
C THR A 34 -7.45 3.35 -9.78
N ASN A 35 -6.54 4.25 -10.17
CA ASN A 35 -5.17 4.23 -9.69
C ASN A 35 -5.04 4.60 -8.19
N HIS A 36 -5.97 5.40 -7.67
CA HIS A 36 -5.95 5.84 -6.26
C HIS A 36 -6.64 4.85 -5.33
N VAL A 37 -7.68 4.17 -5.82
CA VAL A 37 -8.53 3.24 -5.05
C VAL A 37 -8.01 1.80 -5.10
N THR A 38 -7.26 1.42 -6.14
CA THR A 38 -6.60 0.11 -6.13
C THR A 38 -5.42 0.14 -5.16
N PRO A 39 -5.60 -0.35 -3.92
CA PRO A 39 -4.46 -0.58 -3.06
C PRO A 39 -3.55 -1.56 -3.79
N ARG A 40 -2.32 -1.15 -4.05
CA ARG A 40 -1.29 -2.01 -4.66
C ARG A 40 -0.85 -3.06 -3.63
N TYR A 41 -1.79 -3.90 -3.21
CA TYR A 41 -1.45 -5.05 -2.38
C TYR A 41 -0.90 -6.14 -3.30
N GLY A 42 0.42 -6.17 -3.43
CA GLY A 42 1.08 -7.25 -4.16
C GLY A 42 0.93 -8.62 -3.52
N PHE A 43 0.33 -8.70 -2.33
CA PHE A 43 0.27 -9.93 -1.57
C PHE A 43 -0.84 -9.90 -0.50
N THR A 44 -1.65 -10.96 -0.48
CA THR A 44 -2.68 -11.15 0.56
C THR A 44 -2.10 -11.96 1.71
N VAL A 45 -1.84 -11.33 2.83
CA VAL A 45 -1.46 -11.98 4.08
C VAL A 45 -2.73 -12.39 4.83
N GLN A 46 -2.79 -13.62 5.34
CA GLN A 46 -3.80 -14.03 6.31
C GLN A 46 -3.22 -13.87 7.72
N PRO A 47 -3.47 -12.73 8.39
CA PRO A 47 -2.90 -12.48 9.71
C PRO A 47 -3.49 -13.43 10.73
N GLN A 48 -2.72 -13.68 11.79
CA GLN A 48 -3.19 -14.47 12.92
C GLN A 48 -4.31 -13.74 13.65
N ALA A 49 -5.30 -14.48 14.14
CA ALA A 49 -6.34 -13.92 15.02
C ALA A 49 -5.70 -13.42 16.32
N SER A 50 -6.05 -12.21 16.73
CA SER A 50 -5.55 -11.59 17.96
C SER A 50 -6.68 -10.94 18.72
N HIS A 51 -6.71 -11.13 20.06
CA HIS A 51 -7.64 -10.45 20.96
C HIS A 51 -7.18 -9.03 21.34
N PHE A 52 -5.98 -8.61 20.90
CA PHE A 52 -5.42 -7.31 21.24
C PHE A 52 -5.69 -6.30 20.13
N ALA A 53 -6.34 -5.20 20.48
CA ALA A 53 -6.44 -4.05 19.61
C ALA A 53 -5.11 -3.30 19.60
N ILE A 54 -4.63 -2.95 18.40
CA ILE A 54 -3.48 -2.06 18.26
C ILE A 54 -3.93 -0.67 18.69
N GLY A 55 -3.25 -0.09 19.69
CA GLY A 55 -3.48 1.29 20.12
C GLY A 55 -3.28 2.29 18.98
N SER A 56 -3.70 3.55 19.19
CA SER A 56 -3.48 4.61 18.21
C SER A 56 -1.99 4.91 18.09
N TYR A 57 -1.40 4.55 16.94
CA TYR A 57 -0.01 4.87 16.61
C TYR A 57 0.06 6.16 15.78
N ASP A 58 1.13 6.90 15.96
CA ASP A 58 1.44 8.04 15.10
C ASP A 58 1.77 7.52 13.70
N ARG A 59 0.89 7.79 12.73
CA ARG A 59 1.01 7.30 11.35
C ARG A 59 2.28 7.79 10.63
N ASN A 60 2.84 8.89 11.08
CA ASN A 60 4.00 9.50 10.42
C ASN A 60 5.30 8.72 10.62
N HIS A 61 5.34 7.84 11.63
CA HIS A 61 6.53 7.07 12.00
C HIS A 61 6.25 5.55 12.06
N MET A 62 5.25 5.09 11.31
CA MET A 62 4.86 3.68 11.29
C MET A 62 5.27 3.02 9.97
N HIS A 63 6.06 1.95 10.06
CA HIS A 63 6.40 1.10 8.93
C HIS A 63 5.67 -0.23 9.01
N ILE A 64 4.96 -0.59 7.94
CA ILE A 64 4.26 -1.87 7.86
C ILE A 64 5.16 -2.86 7.13
N VAL A 65 5.43 -3.97 7.78
CA VAL A 65 6.25 -5.07 7.25
C VAL A 65 5.40 -6.32 7.16
N SER A 66 5.16 -6.80 5.95
CA SER A 66 4.40 -8.02 5.71
C SER A 66 5.32 -9.19 5.42
N VAL A 67 5.05 -10.33 6.05
CA VAL A 67 5.88 -11.54 5.93
C VAL A 67 5.05 -12.66 5.37
N ALA A 68 5.47 -13.17 4.20
CA ALA A 68 4.86 -14.30 3.53
C ALA A 68 5.62 -15.60 3.81
N PRO A 69 4.90 -16.74 3.87
CA PRO A 69 5.51 -18.05 3.99
C PRO A 69 6.29 -18.44 2.73
N GLY A 70 7.28 -19.31 2.90
CA GLY A 70 8.09 -19.88 1.83
C GLY A 70 9.34 -20.54 2.42
N ASP A 71 10.10 -21.28 1.61
CA ASP A 71 11.38 -21.85 2.01
C ASP A 71 12.34 -20.76 2.50
N VAL A 72 12.30 -19.61 1.83
CA VAL A 72 12.91 -18.37 2.29
C VAL A 72 11.77 -17.37 2.52
N PRO A 73 11.66 -16.80 3.73
CA PRO A 73 10.57 -15.86 4.03
C PRO A 73 10.65 -14.65 3.11
N ARG A 74 9.54 -14.31 2.48
CA ARG A 74 9.41 -13.12 1.65
C ARG A 74 8.97 -11.97 2.53
N ILE A 75 9.82 -10.95 2.62
CA ILE A 75 9.60 -9.78 3.46
C ILE A 75 9.22 -8.62 2.55
N TYR A 76 8.10 -7.98 2.83
CA TYR A 76 7.62 -6.80 2.12
C TYR A 76 7.61 -5.61 3.08
N VAL A 77 8.10 -4.48 2.64
CA VAL A 77 7.98 -3.21 3.35
C VAL A 77 7.00 -2.33 2.59
N GLY A 78 5.82 -2.15 3.15
CA GLY A 78 4.70 -1.59 2.40
C GLY A 78 4.35 -2.45 1.19
N ALA A 79 4.57 -1.94 -0.02
CA ALA A 79 4.33 -2.67 -1.27
C ALA A 79 5.62 -3.22 -1.92
N GLU A 80 6.80 -2.94 -1.35
CA GLU A 80 8.10 -3.30 -1.94
C GLU A 80 8.62 -4.62 -1.37
N LEU A 81 8.95 -5.57 -2.25
CA LEU A 81 9.63 -6.82 -1.85
C LEU A 81 11.08 -6.52 -1.50
N VAL A 82 11.50 -6.89 -0.30
CA VAL A 82 12.89 -6.76 0.15
C VAL A 82 13.73 -7.86 -0.46
N GLN A 83 14.68 -7.49 -1.31
CA GLN A 83 15.62 -8.44 -1.91
C GLN A 83 16.65 -8.92 -0.89
N GLY A 84 16.97 -10.23 -0.93
CA GLY A 84 17.96 -10.81 -0.02
C GLY A 84 17.43 -11.17 1.37
N SER A 85 16.09 -11.24 1.55
CA SER A 85 15.44 -11.65 2.79
C SER A 85 15.96 -10.90 4.02
N TYR A 86 16.58 -11.58 4.99
CA TYR A 86 17.05 -10.98 6.25
C TYR A 86 18.11 -9.88 6.05
N ALA A 87 19.12 -10.11 5.21
CA ALA A 87 20.18 -9.13 4.97
C ALA A 87 19.67 -7.87 4.27
N GLY A 88 18.71 -8.04 3.36
CA GLY A 88 18.03 -6.90 2.72
C GLY A 88 17.15 -6.14 3.70
N PHE A 89 16.47 -6.85 4.60
CA PHE A 89 15.64 -6.24 5.62
C PHE A 89 16.47 -5.44 6.62
N GLU A 90 17.61 -5.96 7.06
CA GLU A 90 18.56 -5.26 7.94
C GLU A 90 19.07 -3.96 7.32
N LYS A 91 19.45 -3.98 6.02
CA LYS A 91 19.80 -2.76 5.28
C LYS A 91 18.66 -1.75 5.22
N LYS A 92 17.42 -2.25 5.06
CA LYS A 92 16.24 -1.39 5.04
C LYS A 92 16.00 -0.75 6.42
N LEU A 93 16.12 -1.52 7.52
CA LEU A 93 16.05 -1.01 8.88
C LEU A 93 17.10 0.08 9.13
N ALA A 94 18.35 -0.16 8.74
CA ALA A 94 19.42 0.82 8.87
C ALA A 94 19.15 2.11 8.05
N SER A 95 18.38 2.04 6.96
CA SER A 95 18.01 3.20 6.17
C SER A 95 16.91 4.05 6.80
N TRP A 96 16.20 3.53 7.81
CA TRP A 96 15.17 4.28 8.56
C TRP A 96 15.76 5.11 9.70
N ASP A 97 16.98 5.56 9.52
CA ASP A 97 17.73 6.35 10.50
C ASP A 97 16.90 7.54 10.99
N ALA A 98 16.36 7.41 12.19
CA ALA A 98 15.54 8.41 12.82
C ALA A 98 16.31 8.99 14.01
N PRO A 99 16.25 10.31 14.25
CA PRO A 99 16.91 10.95 15.39
C PRO A 99 16.44 10.39 16.74
N ASN A 100 15.24 9.75 16.75
CA ASN A 100 14.68 9.04 17.90
C ASN A 100 14.11 7.69 17.47
N PRO A 101 14.88 6.62 17.44
CA PRO A 101 14.44 5.30 16.97
C PRO A 101 13.25 4.75 17.78
N SER A 102 13.14 5.06 19.06
CA SER A 102 12.02 4.63 19.92
C SER A 102 10.65 5.20 19.52
N ARG A 103 10.61 6.22 18.66
CA ARG A 103 9.36 6.76 18.09
C ARG A 103 8.93 6.07 16.80
N VAL A 104 9.82 5.29 16.19
CA VAL A 104 9.51 4.53 14.99
C VAL A 104 8.86 3.22 15.40
N SER A 105 7.64 2.99 14.93
CA SER A 105 6.90 1.75 15.18
C SER A 105 6.90 0.88 13.93
N VAL A 106 7.38 -0.35 14.08
CA VAL A 106 7.33 -1.36 13.03
C VAL A 106 6.18 -2.32 13.32
N VAL A 107 5.21 -2.36 12.43
CA VAL A 107 4.07 -3.27 12.53
C VAL A 107 4.33 -4.48 11.64
N LEU A 108 4.50 -5.63 12.26
CA LEU A 108 4.68 -6.91 11.57
C LEU A 108 3.32 -7.53 11.26
N VAL A 109 3.02 -7.69 9.98
CA VAL A 109 1.84 -8.42 9.48
C VAL A 109 2.33 -9.79 9.03
N ILE A 110 2.12 -10.80 9.85
CA ILE A 110 2.69 -12.13 9.66
C ILE A 110 1.60 -13.10 9.22
N ASP A 111 1.86 -13.83 8.14
CA ASP A 111 0.97 -14.89 7.72
C ASP A 111 1.03 -16.05 8.73
N LYS A 112 -0.13 -16.66 9.02
CA LYS A 112 -0.29 -17.78 9.96
C LYS A 112 0.58 -19.01 9.64
N ALA A 113 0.99 -19.14 8.37
CA ALA A 113 1.84 -20.24 7.91
C ALA A 113 3.36 -19.96 8.09
N VAL A 114 3.73 -18.79 8.57
CA VAL A 114 5.13 -18.43 8.82
C VAL A 114 5.62 -19.10 10.11
N ALA A 115 6.77 -19.77 10.04
CA ALA A 115 7.36 -20.43 11.20
C ALA A 115 7.70 -19.43 12.32
N ALA A 116 7.43 -19.81 13.58
CA ALA A 116 7.67 -18.96 14.74
C ALA A 116 9.13 -18.47 14.86
N GLY A 117 10.11 -19.29 14.44
CA GLY A 117 11.51 -18.90 14.43
C GLY A 117 11.82 -17.72 13.50
N VAL A 118 11.09 -17.60 12.36
CA VAL A 118 11.22 -16.47 11.45
C VAL A 118 10.70 -15.20 12.12
N VAL A 119 9.55 -15.32 12.78
CA VAL A 119 8.90 -14.22 13.51
C VAL A 119 9.85 -13.68 14.57
N HIS A 120 10.37 -14.58 15.41
CA HIS A 120 11.30 -14.21 16.49
C HIS A 120 12.54 -13.49 15.95
N ARG A 121 13.16 -14.03 14.91
CA ARG A 121 14.33 -13.42 14.29
C ARG A 121 14.07 -12.02 13.74
N LEU A 122 12.92 -11.81 13.06
CA LEU A 122 12.56 -10.49 12.56
C LEU A 122 12.30 -9.50 13.70
N THR A 123 11.66 -9.96 14.76
CA THR A 123 11.43 -9.14 15.97
C THR A 123 12.74 -8.70 16.59
N ASP A 124 13.68 -9.63 16.76
CA ASP A 124 14.99 -9.32 17.32
C ASP A 124 15.76 -8.31 16.46
N MET A 125 15.68 -8.43 15.13
CA MET A 125 16.28 -7.47 14.22
C MET A 125 15.69 -6.08 14.38
N VAL A 126 14.35 -5.95 14.47
CA VAL A 126 13.68 -4.67 14.69
C VAL A 126 14.06 -4.06 16.03
N LEU A 127 14.05 -4.85 17.11
CA LEU A 127 14.37 -4.39 18.45
C LEU A 127 15.87 -4.03 18.60
N SER A 128 16.76 -4.73 17.92
CA SER A 128 18.22 -4.43 17.95
C SER A 128 18.54 -3.06 17.35
N HIS A 129 17.72 -2.57 16.41
CA HIS A 129 17.82 -1.21 15.89
C HIS A 129 17.13 -0.15 16.78
N GLY A 130 16.56 -0.56 17.92
CA GLY A 130 15.89 0.35 18.87
C GLY A 130 14.47 0.76 18.47
N PHE A 131 13.89 0.14 17.44
CA PHE A 131 12.53 0.41 17.01
C PHE A 131 11.49 -0.32 17.87
N THR A 132 10.28 0.25 17.98
CA THR A 132 9.17 -0.43 18.64
C THR A 132 8.56 -1.46 17.69
N CYS A 133 8.37 -2.69 18.14
CA CYS A 133 7.77 -3.76 17.36
C CYS A 133 6.35 -4.07 17.84
N SER A 134 5.42 -4.18 16.90
CA SER A 134 4.03 -4.57 17.16
C SER A 134 3.56 -5.56 16.10
N TYR A 135 2.60 -6.41 16.46
CA TYR A 135 2.00 -7.37 15.54
C TYR A 135 0.60 -6.94 15.15
N ALA A 136 0.32 -6.99 13.84
CA ALA A 136 -1.05 -6.85 13.36
C ALA A 136 -1.70 -8.22 13.30
N GLY A 137 -2.83 -8.35 13.98
CA GLY A 137 -3.71 -9.53 13.93
C GLY A 137 -5.11 -9.15 13.45
N VAL A 138 -5.89 -10.12 13.01
CA VAL A 138 -7.33 -9.97 12.79
C VAL A 138 -8.03 -10.23 14.12
N PRO A 139 -9.04 -9.44 14.54
CA PRO A 139 -9.80 -9.73 15.72
C PRO A 139 -10.42 -11.12 15.60
N ALA A 140 -10.27 -11.95 16.64
CA ALA A 140 -10.98 -13.21 16.70
C ALA A 140 -12.48 -12.90 16.82
N LEU A 141 -13.24 -13.28 15.80
CA LEU A 141 -14.69 -13.24 15.87
C LEU A 141 -15.11 -14.42 16.75
N GLU A 142 -15.67 -14.13 17.93
CA GLU A 142 -16.38 -15.09 18.76
C GLU A 142 -17.72 -15.46 18.13
#